data_9885f2626f4a5ff99753eeba82c7d54e
#
_entry.id   9885f2626f4a5ff99753eeba82c7d54e
#
_cell.length_a   1.000
_cell.length_b   1.000
_cell.length_c   1.000
_cell.angle_alpha   90.00
_cell.angle_beta   90.00
_cell.angle_gamma   90.00
#
_symmetry.space_group_name_H-M   'P 1'
#
loop_
_entity.id
_entity.type
_entity.pdbx_description
1 polymer ?
#
loop_
_entity_poly.entity_id
_entity_poly.type
_entity_poly.pdbx_seq_one_letter_code
_entity_poly.pdbx_strand_id
1 'polypeptide(L)'
;MKSFIVDLIKICLYSFGFICISNKISSAQVTSDDTVNTQVNQNGNVVEITGGETRGSNLFHSFQEFSIPAGNEAFFNNESEIANIFSRVTGNTVSQIDGLIRANGSANLFLINPAGIIFNKNASLDIGGSFLATTANSIQFNDGEFSAIAPVEKPILTISVPIGLSFDESSGEIINNSVANERRGLEVATGNNITLLGGNINFEGGAVIAPGGRIDLGGLSAAGTVNI
;
A
#
# COMPACT_ATOMS: atom_id res chain seq x y z
N MET A 1 -11.51 24.64 -82.23
CA MET A 1 -10.77 23.74 -81.32
C MET A 1 -10.67 24.44 -79.96
N LYS A 2 -11.58 24.14 -79.02
CA LYS A 2 -11.57 24.72 -77.67
C LYS A 2 -11.11 23.65 -76.71
N SER A 3 -9.94 23.92 -76.10
CA SER A 3 -9.36 23.11 -75.06
C SER A 3 -10.16 23.31 -73.76
N PHE A 4 -10.73 22.27 -73.23
CA PHE A 4 -11.33 22.26 -71.87
C PHE A 4 -10.22 21.95 -70.89
N ILE A 5 -9.86 22.94 -70.10
CA ILE A 5 -9.01 22.76 -68.94
C ILE A 5 -9.98 22.34 -67.79
N VAL A 6 -9.85 21.13 -67.33
CA VAL A 6 -10.58 20.64 -66.17
C VAL A 6 -9.73 20.98 -64.93
N ASP A 7 -10.19 21.98 -64.19
CA ASP A 7 -9.64 22.32 -62.87
C ASP A 7 -9.95 21.20 -61.87
N LEU A 8 -8.90 20.50 -61.49
CA LEU A 8 -8.95 19.49 -60.47
C LEU A 8 -8.87 20.17 -59.09
N ILE A 9 -10.04 20.46 -58.53
CA ILE A 9 -10.12 20.95 -57.13
C ILE A 9 -9.69 19.82 -56.23
N LYS A 10 -8.48 19.90 -55.69
CA LYS A 10 -8.00 19.05 -54.60
C LYS A 10 -8.74 19.44 -53.30
N ILE A 11 -9.78 18.69 -52.97
CA ILE A 11 -10.38 18.74 -51.66
C ILE A 11 -9.40 18.04 -50.71
N CYS A 12 -8.60 18.83 -50.00
CA CYS A 12 -7.88 18.36 -48.82
C CYS A 12 -8.88 18.08 -47.73
N LEU A 13 -9.32 16.82 -47.60
CA LEU A 13 -9.96 16.35 -46.37
C LEU A 13 -8.94 16.37 -45.25
N TYR A 14 -8.97 17.40 -44.43
CA TYR A 14 -8.34 17.36 -43.14
C TYR A 14 -9.15 16.35 -42.27
N SER A 15 -8.69 15.12 -42.25
CA SER A 15 -9.13 14.18 -41.23
C SER A 15 -8.55 14.66 -39.91
N PHE A 16 -9.35 15.42 -39.15
CA PHE A 16 -9.12 15.67 -37.75
C PHE A 16 -9.27 14.31 -37.05
N GLY A 17 -8.17 13.61 -36.92
CA GLY A 17 -8.09 12.45 -36.08
C GLY A 17 -8.38 12.91 -34.62
N PHE A 18 -9.59 12.68 -34.17
CA PHE A 18 -9.96 12.83 -32.77
C PHE A 18 -9.16 11.75 -32.02
N ILE A 19 -7.97 12.11 -31.54
CA ILE A 19 -7.22 11.26 -30.60
C ILE A 19 -8.06 11.28 -29.33
N CYS A 20 -8.90 10.27 -29.18
CA CYS A 20 -9.58 9.98 -27.94
C CYS A 20 -8.49 9.55 -26.95
N ILE A 21 -7.92 10.51 -26.22
CA ILE A 21 -7.07 10.22 -25.07
C ILE A 21 -8.04 9.63 -24.04
N SER A 22 -8.23 8.32 -24.08
CA SER A 22 -8.86 7.61 -22.98
C SER A 22 -7.89 7.74 -21.80
N ASN A 23 -8.14 8.70 -20.93
CA ASN A 23 -7.60 8.66 -19.58
C ASN A 23 -8.06 7.34 -18.98
N LYS A 24 -7.21 6.35 -19.00
CA LYS A 24 -7.42 5.16 -18.18
C LYS A 24 -7.35 5.69 -16.75
N ILE A 25 -8.51 5.83 -16.11
CA ILE A 25 -8.57 5.97 -14.67
C ILE A 25 -7.93 4.69 -14.16
N SER A 26 -6.72 4.78 -13.64
CA SER A 26 -6.08 3.66 -12.97
C SER A 26 -6.90 3.42 -11.70
N SER A 27 -7.71 2.37 -11.71
CA SER A 27 -8.41 1.95 -10.50
C SER A 27 -7.40 1.36 -9.51
N ALA A 28 -7.70 1.45 -8.23
CA ALA A 28 -6.89 0.81 -7.20
C ALA A 28 -6.87 -0.71 -7.45
N GLN A 29 -5.69 -1.30 -7.33
CA GLN A 29 -5.51 -2.75 -7.39
C GLN A 29 -5.35 -3.26 -5.95
N VAL A 30 -6.48 -3.31 -5.25
CA VAL A 30 -6.56 -3.91 -3.92
C VAL A 30 -7.51 -5.10 -4.05
N THR A 31 -6.99 -6.29 -3.88
CA THR A 31 -7.77 -7.54 -4.00
C THR A 31 -7.46 -8.46 -2.84
N SER A 32 -8.49 -9.09 -2.26
CA SER A 32 -8.33 -10.13 -1.25
C SER A 32 -7.67 -11.37 -1.85
N ASP A 33 -6.94 -12.11 -1.04
CA ASP A 33 -6.43 -13.44 -1.38
C ASP A 33 -7.30 -14.59 -0.82
N ASP A 34 -8.43 -14.23 -0.18
CA ASP A 34 -9.42 -15.14 0.39
C ASP A 34 -8.91 -16.06 1.53
N THR A 35 -7.70 -15.81 2.05
CA THR A 35 -7.13 -16.60 3.16
C THR A 35 -7.67 -16.19 4.53
N VAL A 36 -8.13 -14.96 4.65
CA VAL A 36 -8.92 -14.41 5.76
C VAL A 36 -10.15 -13.70 5.18
N ASN A 37 -11.15 -13.42 5.99
CA ASN A 37 -12.43 -12.88 5.52
C ASN A 37 -12.37 -11.38 5.12
N THR A 38 -11.29 -10.97 4.45
CA THR A 38 -11.13 -9.59 3.94
C THR A 38 -12.11 -9.33 2.80
N GLN A 39 -12.86 -8.24 2.90
CA GLN A 39 -13.76 -7.77 1.87
C GLN A 39 -13.28 -6.44 1.31
N VAL A 40 -13.27 -6.31 0.00
CA VAL A 40 -12.81 -5.13 -0.72
C VAL A 40 -13.92 -4.62 -1.63
N ASN A 41 -14.37 -3.40 -1.39
CA ASN A 41 -15.45 -2.77 -2.14
C ASN A 41 -14.95 -1.45 -2.78
N GLN A 42 -14.92 -1.40 -4.11
CA GLN A 42 -14.57 -0.17 -4.83
C GLN A 42 -15.80 0.74 -4.94
N ASN A 43 -15.68 1.96 -4.43
CA ASN A 43 -16.71 2.99 -4.56
C ASN A 43 -16.06 4.30 -5.07
N GLY A 44 -16.13 4.52 -6.37
CA GLY A 44 -15.41 5.63 -7.00
C GLY A 44 -13.91 5.53 -6.77
N ASN A 45 -13.33 6.54 -6.14
CA ASN A 45 -11.90 6.59 -5.83
C ASN A 45 -11.56 5.97 -4.45
N VAL A 46 -12.55 5.49 -3.71
CA VAL A 46 -12.35 4.88 -2.40
C VAL A 46 -12.47 3.36 -2.53
N VAL A 47 -11.45 2.66 -2.08
CA VAL A 47 -11.47 1.22 -1.84
C VAL A 47 -11.77 1.02 -0.36
N GLU A 48 -12.98 0.64 -0.03
CA GLU A 48 -13.36 0.30 1.32
C GLU A 48 -12.96 -1.14 1.64
N ILE A 49 -12.22 -1.30 2.73
CA ILE A 49 -11.71 -2.57 3.24
C ILE A 49 -12.45 -2.87 4.54
N THR A 50 -13.20 -3.97 4.55
CA THR A 50 -14.02 -4.43 5.68
C THR A 50 -13.79 -5.91 5.94
N GLY A 51 -14.50 -6.48 6.91
CA GLY A 51 -14.33 -7.88 7.28
C GLY A 51 -12.97 -8.12 7.92
N GLY A 52 -12.21 -9.09 7.39
CA GLY A 52 -11.00 -9.58 8.05
C GLY A 52 -11.31 -10.54 9.19
N GLU A 53 -10.29 -10.94 9.91
CA GLU A 53 -10.41 -11.80 11.10
C GLU A 53 -9.97 -11.06 12.34
N THR A 54 -10.87 -10.91 13.30
CA THR A 54 -10.59 -10.23 14.57
C THR A 54 -10.18 -11.23 15.65
N ARG A 55 -9.11 -10.92 16.40
CA ARG A 55 -8.67 -11.63 17.60
C ARG A 55 -8.36 -10.60 18.69
N GLY A 56 -9.22 -10.51 19.69
CA GLY A 56 -9.16 -9.44 20.69
C GLY A 56 -9.24 -8.07 20.01
N SER A 57 -8.24 -7.22 20.18
CA SER A 57 -8.11 -5.92 19.53
C SER A 57 -7.24 -5.94 18.26
N ASN A 58 -6.84 -7.11 17.79
CA ASN A 58 -6.08 -7.30 16.55
C ASN A 58 -7.02 -7.66 15.40
N LEU A 59 -6.91 -6.94 14.29
CA LEU A 59 -7.64 -7.20 13.04
C LEU A 59 -6.63 -7.61 11.96
N PHE A 60 -6.90 -8.72 11.29
CA PHE A 60 -6.03 -9.29 10.26
C PHE A 60 -6.69 -9.21 8.90
N HIS A 61 -5.98 -8.63 7.93
CA HIS A 61 -6.33 -8.58 6.52
C HIS A 61 -5.27 -9.28 5.67
N SER A 62 -5.68 -9.86 4.56
CA SER A 62 -4.81 -10.52 3.61
C SER A 62 -5.21 -10.17 2.18
N PHE A 63 -4.23 -9.79 1.38
CA PHE A 63 -4.43 -9.29 0.03
C PHE A 63 -3.58 -10.08 -0.97
N GLN A 64 -4.14 -10.36 -2.15
CA GLN A 64 -3.39 -10.79 -3.32
C GLN A 64 -2.57 -9.63 -3.88
N GLU A 65 -3.16 -8.42 -3.94
CA GLU A 65 -2.53 -7.20 -4.40
C GLU A 65 -2.98 -6.02 -3.54
N PHE A 66 -2.06 -5.07 -3.31
CA PHE A 66 -2.34 -3.84 -2.59
C PHE A 66 -1.60 -2.67 -3.22
N SER A 67 -2.25 -1.99 -4.17
CA SER A 67 -1.70 -0.80 -4.85
C SER A 67 -2.76 0.28 -4.97
N ILE A 68 -2.37 1.53 -4.74
CA ILE A 68 -3.28 2.68 -4.68
C ILE A 68 -2.77 3.76 -5.64
N PRO A 69 -3.43 3.99 -6.77
CA PRO A 69 -3.05 5.05 -7.71
C PRO A 69 -3.30 6.46 -7.14
N ALA A 70 -2.70 7.46 -7.76
CA ALA A 70 -2.92 8.86 -7.43
C ALA A 70 -4.41 9.23 -7.43
N GLY A 71 -4.83 9.97 -6.39
CA GLY A 71 -6.22 10.41 -6.21
C GLY A 71 -7.18 9.31 -5.72
N ASN A 72 -6.66 8.12 -5.40
CA ASN A 72 -7.45 7.05 -4.79
C ASN A 72 -7.11 6.88 -3.31
N GLU A 73 -7.97 6.18 -2.61
CA GLU A 73 -7.88 5.92 -1.19
C GLU A 73 -8.11 4.44 -0.90
N ALA A 74 -7.30 3.84 -0.03
CA ALA A 74 -7.59 2.58 0.64
C ALA A 74 -8.02 2.88 2.07
N PHE A 75 -9.26 2.58 2.38
CA PHE A 75 -9.88 2.87 3.67
C PHE A 75 -10.15 1.59 4.45
N PHE A 76 -9.39 1.37 5.51
CA PHE A 76 -9.67 0.35 6.50
C PHE A 76 -10.82 0.83 7.39
N ASN A 77 -12.04 0.36 7.08
CA ASN A 77 -13.24 0.69 7.83
C ASN A 77 -13.40 -0.29 9.00
N ASN A 78 -12.47 -0.18 9.95
CA ASN A 78 -12.41 -1.00 11.17
C ASN A 78 -13.25 -0.42 12.29
N GLU A 79 -13.64 -1.29 13.24
CA GLU A 79 -14.30 -0.90 14.47
C GLU A 79 -13.35 -0.12 15.39
N SER A 80 -13.91 0.74 16.25
CA SER A 80 -13.16 1.65 17.12
C SER A 80 -12.32 0.93 18.20
N GLU A 81 -12.69 -0.31 18.55
CA GLU A 81 -12.02 -1.16 19.53
C GLU A 81 -10.76 -1.84 18.99
N ILE A 82 -10.52 -1.77 17.69
CA ILE A 82 -9.32 -2.32 17.07
C ILE A 82 -8.12 -1.45 17.43
N ALA A 83 -7.13 -2.06 18.05
CA ALA A 83 -5.87 -1.41 18.38
C ALA A 83 -4.78 -1.61 17.31
N ASN A 84 -4.82 -2.76 16.61
CA ASN A 84 -3.83 -3.07 15.57
C ASN A 84 -4.50 -3.69 14.36
N ILE A 85 -4.14 -3.20 13.18
CA ILE A 85 -4.52 -3.75 11.88
C ILE A 85 -3.26 -4.35 11.25
N PHE A 86 -3.26 -5.67 11.04
CA PHE A 86 -2.19 -6.40 10.37
C PHE A 86 -2.62 -6.73 8.94
N SER A 87 -1.94 -6.13 7.95
CA SER A 87 -2.25 -6.27 6.53
C SER A 87 -1.07 -6.89 5.80
N ARG A 88 -1.24 -8.10 5.26
CA ARG A 88 -0.23 -8.76 4.44
C ARG A 88 -0.61 -8.79 2.98
N VAL A 89 0.40 -8.77 2.10
CA VAL A 89 0.26 -8.95 0.65
C VAL A 89 0.98 -10.25 0.27
N THR A 90 0.24 -11.18 -0.35
CA THR A 90 0.72 -12.55 -0.63
C THR A 90 0.97 -12.84 -2.11
N GLY A 91 0.55 -11.92 -3.01
CA GLY A 91 0.55 -12.13 -4.46
C GLY A 91 1.90 -11.94 -5.14
N ASN A 92 2.99 -11.76 -4.39
CA ASN A 92 4.35 -11.57 -4.92
C ASN A 92 4.47 -10.41 -5.93
N THR A 93 3.65 -9.36 -5.75
CA THR A 93 3.68 -8.13 -6.53
C THR A 93 4.06 -6.95 -5.63
N VAL A 94 4.88 -6.03 -6.14
CA VAL A 94 5.27 -4.81 -5.40
C VAL A 94 4.04 -3.92 -5.17
N SER A 95 3.85 -3.43 -3.96
CA SER A 95 2.82 -2.45 -3.63
C SER A 95 3.21 -1.06 -4.13
N GLN A 96 2.44 -0.51 -5.08
CA GLN A 96 2.60 0.84 -5.60
C GLN A 96 1.60 1.78 -4.92
N ILE A 97 2.06 2.58 -3.98
CA ILE A 97 1.20 3.49 -3.19
C ILE A 97 1.40 4.92 -3.68
N ASP A 98 0.43 5.48 -4.40
CA ASP A 98 0.42 6.87 -4.87
C ASP A 98 -0.84 7.63 -4.40
N GLY A 99 -1.56 7.09 -3.44
CA GLY A 99 -2.79 7.63 -2.88
C GLY A 99 -2.78 7.60 -1.35
N LEU A 100 -3.97 7.75 -0.77
CA LEU A 100 -4.18 7.81 0.67
C LEU A 100 -4.40 6.41 1.26
N ILE A 101 -3.72 6.11 2.35
CA ILE A 101 -4.07 5.00 3.24
C ILE A 101 -4.74 5.58 4.48
N ARG A 102 -5.98 5.16 4.77
CA ARG A 102 -6.75 5.62 5.92
C ARG A 102 -7.25 4.46 6.77
N ALA A 103 -7.31 4.68 8.08
CA ALA A 103 -7.93 3.76 9.04
C ALA A 103 -8.77 4.52 10.05
N ASN A 104 -9.81 3.87 10.59
CA ASN A 104 -10.64 4.47 11.63
C ASN A 104 -9.97 4.46 13.00
N GLY A 105 -10.35 5.45 13.82
CA GLY A 105 -9.96 5.51 15.24
C GLY A 105 -8.47 5.71 15.44
N SER A 106 -7.91 5.02 16.44
CA SER A 106 -6.51 5.11 16.85
C SER A 106 -5.72 3.82 16.57
N ALA A 107 -6.20 2.97 15.67
CA ALA A 107 -5.54 1.72 15.34
C ALA A 107 -4.16 1.95 14.71
N ASN A 108 -3.17 1.17 15.13
CA ASN A 108 -1.89 1.05 14.43
C ASN A 108 -2.08 0.24 13.15
N LEU A 109 -1.37 0.60 12.08
CA LEU A 109 -1.40 -0.16 10.83
C LEU A 109 -0.03 -0.76 10.51
N PHE A 110 -0.02 -2.07 10.30
CA PHE A 110 1.12 -2.85 9.86
C PHE A 110 0.87 -3.31 8.41
N LEU A 111 1.69 -2.83 7.47
CA LEU A 111 1.65 -3.24 6.07
C LEU A 111 2.86 -4.09 5.73
N ILE A 112 2.63 -5.34 5.32
CA ILE A 112 3.68 -6.32 5.06
C ILE A 112 3.60 -6.75 3.61
N ASN A 113 4.66 -6.53 2.84
CA ASN A 113 4.78 -7.03 1.48
C ASN A 113 6.22 -7.47 1.17
N PRO A 114 6.54 -8.76 1.22
CA PRO A 114 7.87 -9.27 0.93
C PRO A 114 8.41 -8.89 -0.46
N ALA A 115 7.53 -8.70 -1.44
CA ALA A 115 7.92 -8.32 -2.79
C ALA A 115 8.44 -6.87 -2.92
N GLY A 116 8.11 -5.99 -1.95
CA GLY A 116 8.52 -4.59 -1.93
C GLY A 116 7.36 -3.61 -1.79
N ILE A 117 7.67 -2.39 -1.37
CA ILE A 117 6.70 -1.30 -1.21
C ILE A 117 7.30 0.00 -1.78
N ILE A 118 6.57 0.65 -2.67
CA ILE A 118 6.95 1.95 -3.23
C ILE A 118 5.91 2.99 -2.85
N PHE A 119 6.30 3.95 -2.02
CA PHE A 119 5.52 5.14 -1.74
C PHE A 119 5.84 6.19 -2.79
N ASN A 120 4.93 6.40 -3.73
CA ASN A 120 5.07 7.38 -4.79
C ASN A 120 4.73 8.80 -4.29
N LYS A 121 4.83 9.80 -5.16
CA LYS A 121 4.83 11.23 -4.80
C LYS A 121 3.62 11.70 -4.01
N ASN A 122 2.45 11.10 -4.24
CA ASN A 122 1.20 11.48 -3.58
C ASN A 122 0.82 10.55 -2.43
N ALA A 123 1.67 9.56 -2.11
CA ALA A 123 1.42 8.66 -0.99
C ALA A 123 1.24 9.43 0.32
N SER A 124 0.15 9.19 1.03
CA SER A 124 -0.16 9.86 2.29
C SER A 124 -0.87 8.92 3.25
N LEU A 125 -0.85 9.28 4.53
CA LEU A 125 -1.44 8.51 5.61
C LEU A 125 -2.48 9.37 6.35
N ASP A 126 -3.62 8.76 6.69
CA ASP A 126 -4.60 9.29 7.64
C ASP A 126 -4.94 8.16 8.63
N ILE A 127 -4.00 7.93 9.54
CA ILE A 127 -4.00 6.85 10.52
C ILE A 127 -3.87 7.47 11.90
N GLY A 128 -4.80 7.18 12.79
CA GLY A 128 -4.78 7.73 14.13
C GLY A 128 -3.77 7.08 15.08
N GLY A 129 -3.22 5.93 14.72
CA GLY A 129 -2.14 5.21 15.41
C GLY A 129 -0.78 5.31 14.70
N SER A 130 0.13 4.43 15.08
CA SER A 130 1.45 4.30 14.45
C SER A 130 1.37 3.52 13.13
N PHE A 131 2.31 3.78 12.23
CA PHE A 131 2.43 3.10 10.96
C PHE A 131 3.73 2.31 10.85
N LEU A 132 3.62 1.03 10.48
CA LEU A 132 4.75 0.19 10.15
C LEU A 132 4.58 -0.39 8.75
N ALA A 133 5.54 -0.14 7.86
CA ALA A 133 5.64 -0.81 6.56
C ALA A 133 6.91 -1.66 6.52
N THR A 134 6.77 -2.90 6.06
CA THR A 134 7.89 -3.83 6.02
C THR A 134 7.83 -4.78 4.83
N THR A 135 9.02 -5.20 4.37
CA THR A 135 9.18 -6.29 3.43
C THR A 135 9.59 -7.60 4.10
N ALA A 136 9.35 -7.71 5.40
CA ALA A 136 9.49 -8.95 6.14
C ALA A 136 8.58 -10.05 5.57
N ASN A 137 8.98 -11.29 5.74
CA ASN A 137 8.22 -12.47 5.35
C ASN A 137 7.05 -12.74 6.31
N SER A 138 7.23 -12.39 7.58
CA SER A 138 6.20 -12.58 8.61
C SER A 138 6.35 -11.62 9.79
N ILE A 139 5.23 -11.39 10.48
CA ILE A 139 5.22 -10.84 11.84
C ILE A 139 5.22 -11.99 12.84
N GLN A 140 6.12 -11.93 13.81
CA GLN A 140 6.27 -12.89 14.87
C GLN A 140 5.46 -12.47 16.11
N PHE A 141 4.76 -13.43 16.70
CA PHE A 141 4.06 -13.31 17.96
C PHE A 141 4.56 -14.40 18.92
N ASN A 142 4.28 -14.29 20.21
CA ASN A 142 4.69 -15.32 21.18
C ASN A 142 4.09 -16.71 20.90
N ASP A 143 2.97 -16.77 20.22
CA ASP A 143 2.14 -17.96 20.00
C ASP A 143 1.94 -18.31 18.52
N GLY A 144 2.71 -17.68 17.61
CA GLY A 144 2.65 -17.97 16.18
C GLY A 144 3.21 -16.86 15.32
N GLU A 145 2.91 -16.92 14.05
CA GLU A 145 3.32 -15.91 13.06
C GLU A 145 2.22 -15.60 12.05
N PHE A 146 2.22 -14.38 11.54
CA PHE A 146 1.39 -13.96 10.42
C PHE A 146 2.29 -13.81 9.18
N SER A 147 2.36 -14.88 8.37
CA SER A 147 3.27 -14.98 7.22
C SER A 147 2.63 -14.50 5.94
N ALA A 148 3.40 -13.76 5.12
CA ALA A 148 3.01 -13.30 3.79
C ALA A 148 3.57 -14.19 2.65
N ILE A 149 4.53 -15.10 2.93
CA ILE A 149 5.18 -15.94 1.89
C ILE A 149 4.64 -17.37 1.79
N ALA A 150 4.00 -17.84 2.83
CA ALA A 150 3.39 -19.18 2.85
C ALA A 150 2.02 -19.04 3.51
N PRO A 151 1.04 -18.45 2.81
CA PRO A 151 -0.28 -18.31 3.37
C PRO A 151 -0.87 -19.70 3.55
N VAL A 152 -0.91 -20.17 4.80
CA VAL A 152 -1.71 -21.34 5.15
C VAL A 152 -3.17 -20.94 4.96
N GLU A 153 -4.00 -21.86 4.47
CA GLU A 153 -5.43 -21.64 4.25
C GLU A 153 -6.14 -21.02 5.45
N LYS A 154 -5.61 -21.25 6.67
CA LYS A 154 -6.09 -20.60 7.92
C LYS A 154 -4.86 -20.26 8.78
N PRO A 155 -4.36 -19.00 8.68
CA PRO A 155 -3.25 -18.58 9.54
C PRO A 155 -3.66 -18.67 11.02
N ILE A 156 -2.71 -19.02 11.88
CA ILE A 156 -2.91 -18.93 13.33
C ILE A 156 -2.92 -17.45 13.69
N LEU A 157 -4.09 -16.92 14.02
CA LEU A 157 -4.28 -15.51 14.38
C LEU A 157 -4.39 -15.40 15.90
N THR A 158 -3.81 -14.36 16.46
CA THR A 158 -3.53 -14.23 17.88
C THR A 158 -4.03 -12.93 18.49
N ILE A 159 -4.26 -12.92 19.79
CA ILE A 159 -4.51 -11.73 20.60
C ILE A 159 -3.20 -11.09 21.09
N SER A 160 -2.06 -11.75 20.90
CA SER A 160 -0.76 -11.30 21.37
C SER A 160 -0.30 -10.05 20.61
N VAL A 161 0.60 -9.30 21.23
CA VAL A 161 1.29 -8.18 20.58
C VAL A 161 2.40 -8.74 19.67
N PRO A 162 2.74 -8.05 18.57
CA PRO A 162 3.87 -8.43 17.74
C PRO A 162 5.17 -8.25 18.52
N ILE A 163 6.11 -9.18 18.34
CA ILE A 163 7.42 -9.18 19.01
C ILE A 163 8.58 -9.07 18.04
N GLY A 164 8.36 -9.32 16.75
CA GLY A 164 9.43 -9.26 15.76
C GLY A 164 8.94 -9.40 14.33
N LEU A 165 9.86 -9.15 13.42
CA LEU A 165 9.71 -9.28 11.97
C LEU A 165 10.77 -10.26 11.47
N SER A 166 10.38 -11.28 10.72
CA SER A 166 11.29 -12.26 10.12
C SER A 166 11.54 -11.93 8.67
N PHE A 167 12.82 -11.89 8.26
CA PHE A 167 13.27 -11.60 6.91
C PHE A 167 14.04 -12.79 6.35
N ASP A 168 13.94 -13.00 5.04
CA ASP A 168 14.84 -13.89 4.29
C ASP A 168 15.81 -13.08 3.41
N GLU A 169 16.64 -13.77 2.64
CA GLU A 169 17.64 -13.16 1.75
C GLU A 169 17.00 -12.46 0.53
N SER A 170 15.72 -12.73 0.23
CA SER A 170 15.00 -12.23 -0.92
C SER A 170 14.01 -11.09 -0.60
N SER A 171 14.05 -10.58 0.62
CA SER A 171 13.18 -9.48 1.05
C SER A 171 13.35 -8.24 0.16
N GLY A 172 12.25 -7.74 -0.37
CA GLY A 172 12.22 -6.60 -1.28
C GLY A 172 12.66 -5.28 -0.63
N GLU A 173 12.75 -4.23 -1.42
CA GLU A 173 13.09 -2.90 -0.93
C GLU A 173 11.84 -2.06 -0.61
N ILE A 174 12.02 -1.04 0.23
CA ILE A 174 11.08 0.05 0.41
C ILE A 174 11.66 1.30 -0.24
N ILE A 175 10.93 1.87 -1.20
CA ILE A 175 11.28 3.15 -1.83
C ILE A 175 10.30 4.22 -1.35
N ASN A 176 10.81 5.34 -0.87
CA ASN A 176 9.98 6.48 -0.49
C ASN A 176 10.26 7.71 -1.35
N ASN A 177 9.29 8.05 -2.20
CA ASN A 177 9.26 9.25 -3.04
C ASN A 177 8.21 10.25 -2.56
N SER A 178 7.50 9.96 -1.46
CA SER A 178 6.35 10.76 -1.04
C SER A 178 6.75 12.17 -0.65
N VAL A 179 6.07 13.12 -1.30
CA VAL A 179 6.13 14.56 -1.02
C VAL A 179 4.73 15.14 -0.81
N ALA A 180 3.75 14.28 -0.47
CA ALA A 180 2.39 14.68 -0.16
C ALA A 180 2.35 15.70 1.00
N ASN A 181 1.17 16.25 1.30
CA ASN A 181 0.95 17.13 2.43
C ASN A 181 1.96 18.31 2.49
N GLU A 182 2.03 19.11 1.43
CA GLU A 182 2.96 20.28 1.36
C GLU A 182 4.44 19.87 1.53
N ARG A 183 4.86 18.75 0.97
CA ARG A 183 6.20 18.15 1.03
C ARG A 183 6.54 17.50 2.39
N ARG A 184 5.55 17.21 3.21
CA ARG A 184 5.73 16.50 4.48
C ARG A 184 5.86 14.97 4.28
N GLY A 185 5.39 14.47 3.15
CA GLY A 185 5.48 13.06 2.79
C GLY A 185 4.57 12.16 3.63
N LEU A 186 5.10 11.02 4.06
CA LEU A 186 4.40 10.13 4.97
C LEU A 186 4.40 10.72 6.38
N GLU A 187 3.24 11.04 6.89
CA GLU A 187 3.09 11.67 8.20
C GLU A 187 2.07 10.92 9.04
N VAL A 188 2.36 10.76 10.33
CA VAL A 188 1.42 10.24 11.33
C VAL A 188 1.03 11.32 12.33
N ALA A 189 -0.07 11.11 13.06
CA ALA A 189 -0.52 12.02 14.09
C ALA A 189 0.52 12.16 15.23
N THR A 190 0.48 13.30 15.92
CA THR A 190 1.41 13.61 17.02
C THR A 190 1.44 12.50 18.09
N GLY A 191 2.63 12.07 18.46
CA GLY A 191 2.88 11.02 19.45
C GLY A 191 2.97 9.61 18.88
N ASN A 192 2.68 9.43 17.60
CA ASN A 192 2.75 8.13 16.92
C ASN A 192 4.07 7.94 16.19
N ASN A 193 4.41 6.68 15.88
CA ASN A 193 5.68 6.30 15.27
C ASN A 193 5.49 5.94 13.79
N ILE A 194 6.55 6.13 13.00
CA ILE A 194 6.69 5.54 11.67
C ILE A 194 7.88 4.59 11.67
N THR A 195 7.65 3.37 11.23
CA THR A 195 8.68 2.35 11.10
C THR A 195 8.71 1.83 9.65
N LEU A 196 9.86 1.93 8.99
CA LEU A 196 10.10 1.34 7.66
C LEU A 196 11.25 0.35 7.78
N LEU A 197 10.97 -0.94 7.57
CA LEU A 197 11.96 -2.02 7.70
C LEU A 197 11.88 -2.93 6.47
N GLY A 198 12.95 -3.04 5.69
CA GLY A 198 12.97 -3.82 4.47
C GLY A 198 14.32 -4.45 4.17
N GLY A 199 14.43 -5.20 3.06
CA GLY A 199 15.73 -5.66 2.55
C GLY A 199 16.66 -4.48 2.24
N ASN A 200 16.08 -3.39 1.76
CA ASN A 200 16.75 -2.09 1.58
C ASN A 200 15.74 -0.96 1.78
N ILE A 201 16.21 0.22 2.20
CA ILE A 201 15.40 1.44 2.29
C ILE A 201 16.03 2.52 1.42
N ASN A 202 15.26 3.03 0.46
CA ASN A 202 15.71 4.09 -0.45
C ASN A 202 14.78 5.30 -0.38
N PHE A 203 15.35 6.48 -0.14
CA PHE A 203 14.64 7.75 -0.17
C PHE A 203 15.02 8.53 -1.43
N GLU A 204 14.10 8.60 -2.39
CA GLU A 204 14.28 9.34 -3.65
C GLU A 204 13.55 10.69 -3.59
N GLY A 205 13.92 11.49 -2.62
CA GLY A 205 13.32 12.82 -2.36
C GLY A 205 12.07 12.79 -1.49
N GLY A 206 11.64 11.61 -1.03
CA GLY A 206 10.52 11.45 -0.11
C GLY A 206 10.85 11.89 1.31
N ALA A 207 9.81 12.16 2.10
CA ALA A 207 9.91 12.53 3.50
C ALA A 207 9.07 11.62 4.39
N VAL A 208 9.45 11.54 5.67
CA VAL A 208 8.67 10.91 6.75
C VAL A 208 8.65 11.83 7.95
N ILE A 209 7.49 11.98 8.60
CA ILE A 209 7.30 12.88 9.73
C ILE A 209 6.49 12.18 10.82
N ALA A 210 7.02 12.15 12.03
CA ALA A 210 6.36 11.62 13.23
C ALA A 210 6.49 12.63 14.38
N PRO A 211 5.63 13.65 14.45
CA PRO A 211 5.76 14.73 15.44
C PRO A 211 5.61 14.18 16.87
N GLY A 212 6.62 14.36 17.72
CA GLY A 212 6.64 13.85 19.08
C GLY A 212 6.70 12.33 19.22
N GLY A 213 6.81 11.61 18.09
CA GLY A 213 7.01 10.18 18.03
C GLY A 213 8.42 9.81 17.58
N ARG A 214 8.58 8.55 17.12
CA ARG A 214 9.85 7.98 16.68
C ARG A 214 9.79 7.59 15.19
N ILE A 215 10.90 7.74 14.50
CA ILE A 215 11.09 7.24 13.13
C ILE A 215 12.17 6.17 13.19
N ASP A 216 11.81 4.93 12.83
CA ASP A 216 12.72 3.80 12.73
C ASP A 216 12.88 3.41 11.25
N LEU A 217 14.12 3.43 10.77
CA LEU A 217 14.47 3.05 9.40
C LEU A 217 15.54 1.97 9.45
N GLY A 218 15.32 0.85 8.76
CA GLY A 218 16.28 -0.25 8.76
C GLY A 218 16.24 -1.09 7.50
N GLY A 219 17.44 -1.41 6.97
CA GLY A 219 17.64 -2.36 5.88
C GLY A 219 18.34 -3.60 6.38
N LEU A 220 17.89 -4.79 5.99
CA LEU A 220 18.52 -6.06 6.30
C LEU A 220 19.10 -6.67 5.03
N SER A 221 20.41 -6.87 5.01
CA SER A 221 21.15 -7.47 3.87
C SER A 221 21.22 -9.01 3.92
N ALA A 222 20.66 -9.62 4.95
CA ALA A 222 20.65 -11.07 5.15
C ALA A 222 19.39 -11.51 5.91
N ALA A 223 19.09 -12.79 5.83
CA ALA A 223 18.03 -13.39 6.62
C ALA A 223 18.24 -13.15 8.14
N GLY A 224 17.15 -12.84 8.84
CA GLY A 224 17.22 -12.56 10.27
C GLY A 224 15.91 -12.10 10.85
N THR A 225 15.91 -11.81 12.15
CA THR A 225 14.75 -11.30 12.86
C THR A 225 15.07 -9.95 13.50
N VAL A 226 14.17 -8.98 13.32
CA VAL A 226 14.22 -7.69 13.99
C VAL A 226 13.14 -7.66 15.07
N ASN A 227 13.52 -7.44 16.32
CA ASN A 227 12.56 -7.24 17.41
C ASN A 227 11.92 -5.85 17.32
N ILE A 228 10.61 -5.76 17.56
CA ILE A 228 9.82 -4.53 17.50
C ILE A 228 9.02 -4.33 18.80
#